data_f93c7f30dfbfae40fadb391ff9fe70af
#
_entry.id   f93c7f30dfbfae40fadb391ff9fe70af
#
_cell.length_a   1.000
_cell.length_b   1.000
_cell.length_c   1.000
_cell.angle_alpha   90.00
_cell.angle_beta   90.00
_cell.angle_gamma   90.00
#
_symmetry.space_group_name_H-M   'P 1'
#
loop_
_entity.id
_entity.type
_entity.pdbx_description
1 polymer ?
#
loop_
_entity_poly.entity_id
_entity_poly.type
_entity_poly.pdbx_seq_one_letter_code
_entity_poly.pdbx_strand_id
1 'polypeptide(L)'
;VVLNSKGSVYQKNKEAMNLLGLDVLTHVKQLSRISDELMTALEKAVPGDKLQIQFNTERGTVHLALRVSGIRIKDEELRIIALSDINRELDEREIDSWIRLTRVLTHEIMNSLTPVTSLSETLLALPGAENEEMKQGLETIHSTGKGLINFVMSYRKLTRLPSPEPSLFYVRPFLERMIRLAQHQHPCPNITLSILEAREDLIVFADENLIAQVVTNLLKNAIQAIGNAPDGKITLKAYCDPQESIRIEIANNGPAIPPDAAGQIFVPFFTTKEEGSGIGLSLSKQIMRLSGGTLTLLPYKEKGQATVFVLVFN
;
A
#
# COMPACT_ATOMS: atom_id res chain seq x y z
N VAL A 1 -1.52 -27.12 -5.35
CA VAL A 1 -0.67 -28.31 -5.10
C VAL A 1 -1.46 -29.54 -5.47
N VAL A 2 -0.82 -30.53 -6.12
CA VAL A 2 -1.44 -31.82 -6.44
C VAL A 2 -0.71 -32.92 -5.64
N LEU A 3 -1.46 -33.72 -4.92
CA LEU A 3 -0.95 -34.83 -4.09
C LEU A 3 -1.47 -36.16 -4.62
N ASN A 4 -0.64 -37.20 -4.54
CA ASN A 4 -1.09 -38.57 -4.76
C ASN A 4 -1.71 -39.15 -3.47
N SER A 5 -2.23 -40.37 -3.55
CA SER A 5 -2.84 -41.07 -2.42
C SER A 5 -1.88 -41.33 -1.23
N LYS A 6 -0.56 -41.29 -1.48
CA LYS A 6 0.48 -41.47 -0.46
C LYS A 6 0.95 -40.15 0.16
N GLY A 7 0.41 -39.00 -0.26
CA GLY A 7 0.81 -37.67 0.24
C GLY A 7 2.05 -37.09 -0.43
N SER A 8 2.58 -37.72 -1.49
CA SER A 8 3.67 -37.16 -2.28
C SER A 8 3.16 -36.09 -3.23
N VAL A 9 3.93 -35.02 -3.41
CA VAL A 9 3.59 -33.91 -4.31
C VAL A 9 3.86 -34.33 -5.76
N TYR A 10 2.79 -34.37 -6.54
CA TYR A 10 2.85 -34.68 -7.98
C TYR A 10 3.13 -33.40 -8.79
N GLN A 11 2.46 -32.30 -8.44
CA GLN A 11 2.63 -31.01 -9.09
C GLN A 11 2.40 -29.87 -8.10
N LYS A 12 3.12 -28.77 -8.29
CA LYS A 12 3.00 -27.55 -7.51
C LYS A 12 3.24 -26.33 -8.39
N ASN A 13 2.62 -25.21 -8.07
CA ASN A 13 2.91 -23.93 -8.71
C ASN A 13 3.70 -23.01 -7.76
N LYS A 14 4.36 -22.00 -8.32
CA LYS A 14 5.19 -21.04 -7.59
C LYS A 14 4.40 -20.32 -6.51
N GLU A 15 3.15 -19.94 -6.80
CA GLU A 15 2.29 -19.20 -5.89
C GLU A 15 1.96 -20.01 -4.62
N ALA A 16 1.67 -21.30 -4.75
CA ALA A 16 1.46 -22.16 -3.59
C ALA A 16 2.72 -22.27 -2.72
N MET A 17 3.90 -22.26 -3.33
CA MET A 17 5.18 -22.29 -2.60
C MET A 17 5.41 -20.98 -1.86
N ASN A 18 5.11 -19.83 -2.48
CA ASN A 18 5.18 -18.51 -1.87
C ASN A 18 4.23 -18.37 -0.67
N LEU A 19 2.99 -18.84 -0.82
CA LEU A 19 1.98 -18.83 0.26
C LEU A 19 2.40 -19.69 1.46
N LEU A 20 3.04 -20.82 1.19
CA LEU A 20 3.54 -21.72 2.23
C LEU A 20 4.89 -21.30 2.80
N GLY A 21 5.58 -20.34 2.18
CA GLY A 21 6.94 -19.92 2.59
C GLY A 21 8.00 -21.01 2.41
N LEU A 22 7.81 -21.90 1.43
CA LEU A 22 8.72 -23.04 1.17
C LEU A 22 9.35 -22.93 -0.21
N ASP A 23 10.65 -23.21 -0.30
CA ASP A 23 11.34 -23.33 -1.59
C ASP A 23 11.09 -24.71 -2.23
N VAL A 24 10.97 -25.74 -1.42
CA VAL A 24 10.80 -27.13 -1.88
C VAL A 24 9.73 -27.84 -1.05
N LEU A 25 8.77 -28.45 -1.74
CA LEU A 25 7.76 -29.33 -1.16
C LEU A 25 7.67 -30.59 -2.01
N THR A 26 8.02 -31.75 -1.46
CA THR A 26 7.96 -33.07 -2.13
C THR A 26 6.96 -34.02 -1.48
N HIS A 27 6.64 -33.77 -0.21
CA HIS A 27 5.71 -34.62 0.56
C HIS A 27 4.95 -33.76 1.58
N VAL A 28 3.65 -34.04 1.80
CA VAL A 28 2.77 -33.32 2.72
C VAL A 28 3.34 -33.26 4.15
N LYS A 29 4.05 -34.28 4.62
CA LYS A 29 4.67 -34.30 5.95
C LYS A 29 5.70 -33.20 6.20
N GLN A 30 6.25 -32.61 5.16
CA GLN A 30 7.19 -31.47 5.31
C GLN A 30 6.49 -30.21 5.82
N LEU A 31 5.16 -30.13 5.71
CA LEU A 31 4.36 -29.02 6.22
C LEU A 31 4.33 -28.96 7.75
N SER A 32 4.73 -30.02 8.47
CA SER A 32 4.90 -29.99 9.92
C SER A 32 5.92 -28.94 10.39
N ARG A 33 6.85 -28.55 9.51
CA ARG A 33 7.83 -27.48 9.78
C ARG A 33 7.18 -26.10 9.85
N ILE A 34 5.98 -25.95 9.29
CA ILE A 34 5.21 -24.71 9.29
C ILE A 34 4.12 -24.81 10.33
N SER A 35 3.29 -25.86 10.26
CA SER A 35 2.17 -26.11 11.16
C SER A 35 1.76 -27.58 11.11
N ASP A 36 1.69 -28.21 12.27
CA ASP A 36 1.17 -29.58 12.40
C ASP A 36 -0.31 -29.65 12.06
N GLU A 37 -1.08 -28.56 12.32
CA GLU A 37 -2.48 -28.45 11.96
C GLU A 37 -2.66 -28.45 10.44
N LEU A 38 -1.86 -27.66 9.71
CA LEU A 38 -1.85 -27.62 8.24
C LEU A 38 -1.49 -28.99 7.64
N MET A 39 -0.46 -29.64 8.18
CA MET A 39 -0.05 -30.96 7.74
C MET A 39 -1.18 -31.98 7.95
N THR A 40 -1.77 -32.03 9.15
CA THR A 40 -2.82 -32.98 9.50
C THR A 40 -4.08 -32.76 8.66
N ALA A 41 -4.45 -31.49 8.43
CA ALA A 41 -5.59 -31.16 7.60
C ALA A 41 -5.40 -31.62 6.15
N LEU A 42 -4.23 -31.39 5.55
CA LEU A 42 -3.94 -31.81 4.18
C LEU A 42 -3.77 -33.34 4.03
N GLU A 43 -3.29 -34.01 5.07
CA GLU A 43 -3.16 -35.46 5.07
C GLU A 43 -4.55 -36.15 5.10
N LYS A 44 -5.48 -35.63 5.91
CA LYS A 44 -6.84 -36.19 6.09
C LYS A 44 -7.86 -35.69 5.07
N ALA A 45 -7.57 -34.61 4.35
CA ALA A 45 -8.52 -33.96 3.45
C ALA A 45 -8.98 -34.91 2.32
N VAL A 46 -10.30 -34.95 2.10
CA VAL A 46 -10.92 -35.73 1.02
C VAL A 46 -11.50 -34.81 -0.06
N PRO A 47 -11.65 -35.31 -1.30
CA PRO A 47 -12.26 -34.53 -2.37
C PRO A 47 -13.66 -33.98 -1.97
N GLY A 48 -13.84 -32.68 -2.14
CA GLY A 48 -15.05 -31.95 -1.73
C GLY A 48 -14.86 -31.09 -0.47
N ASP A 49 -13.82 -31.33 0.31
CA ASP A 49 -13.56 -30.58 1.54
C ASP A 49 -13.23 -29.10 1.24
N LYS A 50 -13.74 -28.25 2.16
CA LYS A 50 -13.41 -26.83 2.27
C LYS A 50 -12.98 -26.58 3.70
N LEU A 51 -11.71 -26.29 3.90
CA LEU A 51 -11.12 -26.11 5.23
C LEU A 51 -10.57 -24.68 5.33
N GLN A 52 -10.55 -24.14 6.55
CA GLN A 52 -9.85 -22.90 6.86
C GLN A 52 -8.85 -23.21 7.97
N ILE A 53 -7.62 -22.77 7.79
CA ILE A 53 -6.52 -23.04 8.71
C ILE A 53 -5.78 -21.74 8.98
N GLN A 54 -5.45 -21.52 10.25
CA GLN A 54 -4.67 -20.39 10.70
C GLN A 54 -3.33 -20.92 11.26
N PHE A 55 -2.23 -20.30 10.86
CA PHE A 55 -0.91 -20.60 11.43
C PHE A 55 -0.04 -19.36 11.45
N ASN A 56 0.96 -19.35 12.34
CA ASN A 56 1.88 -18.24 12.50
C ASN A 56 3.16 -18.51 11.71
N THR A 57 3.61 -17.51 10.95
CA THR A 57 4.91 -17.49 10.28
C THR A 57 5.76 -16.36 10.86
N GLU A 58 7.04 -16.31 10.51
CA GLU A 58 7.93 -15.18 10.87
C GLU A 58 7.41 -13.83 10.34
N ARG A 59 6.51 -13.85 9.34
CA ARG A 59 5.90 -12.66 8.72
C ARG A 59 4.54 -12.28 9.30
N GLY A 60 4.04 -13.04 10.27
CA GLY A 60 2.75 -12.84 10.90
C GLY A 60 1.80 -14.04 10.78
N THR A 61 0.56 -13.86 11.21
CA THR A 61 -0.49 -14.88 11.13
C THR A 61 -1.04 -14.98 9.72
N VAL A 62 -1.06 -16.20 9.18
CA VAL A 62 -1.59 -16.51 7.84
C VAL A 62 -2.88 -17.31 8.00
N HIS A 63 -3.95 -16.88 7.32
CA HIS A 63 -5.23 -17.57 7.23
C HIS A 63 -5.40 -18.15 5.82
N LEU A 64 -5.38 -19.47 5.70
CA LEU A 64 -5.56 -20.16 4.42
C LEU A 64 -6.94 -20.80 4.29
N ALA A 65 -7.59 -20.56 3.16
CA ALA A 65 -8.68 -21.41 2.69
C ALA A 65 -8.13 -22.51 1.80
N LEU A 66 -8.55 -23.72 2.08
CA LEU A 66 -8.19 -24.94 1.36
C LEU A 66 -9.43 -25.47 0.65
N ARG A 67 -9.33 -25.76 -0.63
CA ARG A 67 -10.35 -26.52 -1.37
C ARG A 67 -9.71 -27.76 -1.97
N VAL A 68 -10.31 -28.90 -1.72
CA VAL A 68 -9.81 -30.19 -2.18
C VAL A 68 -10.71 -30.73 -3.27
N SER A 69 -10.11 -31.05 -4.41
CA SER A 69 -10.80 -31.71 -5.52
C SER A 69 -10.06 -32.99 -5.88
N GLY A 70 -10.78 -34.02 -6.30
CA GLY A 70 -10.23 -35.29 -6.75
C GLY A 70 -10.21 -35.37 -8.25
N ILE A 71 -9.14 -35.95 -8.81
CA ILE A 71 -9.06 -36.32 -10.21
C ILE A 71 -8.40 -37.70 -10.32
N ARG A 72 -8.85 -38.51 -11.29
CA ARG A 72 -8.26 -39.81 -11.56
C ARG A 72 -7.53 -39.78 -12.89
N ILE A 73 -6.24 -40.07 -12.87
CA ILE A 73 -5.40 -40.12 -14.08
C ILE A 73 -4.72 -41.48 -14.12
N LYS A 74 -4.95 -42.23 -15.20
CA LYS A 74 -4.30 -43.57 -15.43
C LYS A 74 -4.33 -44.47 -14.18
N ASP A 75 -5.50 -44.68 -13.59
CA ASP A 75 -5.73 -45.48 -12.37
C ASP A 75 -5.10 -44.93 -11.07
N GLU A 76 -4.48 -43.76 -11.06
CA GLU A 76 -4.04 -43.09 -9.87
C GLU A 76 -5.06 -42.02 -9.43
N GLU A 77 -5.44 -42.01 -8.15
CA GLU A 77 -6.25 -40.97 -7.57
C GLU A 77 -5.33 -39.83 -7.08
N LEU A 78 -5.56 -38.66 -7.64
CA LEU A 78 -4.84 -37.45 -7.26
C LEU A 78 -5.78 -36.45 -6.58
N ARG A 79 -5.29 -35.80 -5.54
CA ARG A 79 -5.99 -34.71 -4.85
C ARG A 79 -5.40 -33.36 -5.30
N ILE A 80 -6.22 -32.50 -5.85
CA ILE A 80 -5.87 -31.12 -6.19
C ILE A 80 -6.27 -30.24 -5.02
N ILE A 81 -5.30 -29.56 -4.42
CA ILE A 81 -5.48 -28.67 -3.29
C ILE A 81 -5.25 -27.25 -3.76
N ALA A 82 -6.32 -26.48 -3.82
CA ALA A 82 -6.26 -25.04 -4.04
C ALA A 82 -6.07 -24.35 -2.69
N LEU A 83 -5.08 -23.47 -2.61
CA LEU A 83 -4.73 -22.65 -1.45
C LEU A 83 -5.08 -21.20 -1.77
N SER A 84 -5.81 -20.51 -0.91
CA SER A 84 -6.11 -19.08 -1.00
C SER A 84 -5.80 -18.42 0.33
N ASP A 85 -5.12 -17.27 0.29
CA ASP A 85 -4.93 -16.42 1.48
C ASP A 85 -6.22 -15.66 1.76
N ILE A 86 -6.89 -15.99 2.89
CA ILE A 86 -8.17 -15.38 3.27
C ILE A 86 -7.95 -13.98 3.84
N ASN A 87 -6.82 -13.69 4.49
CA ASN A 87 -6.57 -12.36 5.03
C ASN A 87 -6.69 -11.32 3.92
N ARG A 88 -6.14 -11.63 2.76
CA ARG A 88 -6.20 -10.75 1.60
C ARG A 88 -7.63 -10.53 1.10
N GLU A 89 -8.46 -11.57 1.07
CA GLU A 89 -9.88 -11.47 0.65
C GLU A 89 -10.78 -10.80 1.70
N LEU A 90 -10.52 -11.04 3.00
CA LEU A 90 -11.26 -10.41 4.10
C LEU A 90 -10.91 -8.92 4.20
N ASP A 91 -9.61 -8.58 4.15
CA ASP A 91 -9.16 -7.20 4.13
C ASP A 91 -9.73 -6.43 2.92
N GLU A 92 -9.83 -7.08 1.75
CA GLU A 92 -10.40 -6.48 0.55
C GLU A 92 -11.90 -6.21 0.69
N ARG A 93 -12.69 -7.15 1.22
CA ARG A 93 -14.13 -6.97 1.44
C ARG A 93 -14.43 -5.99 2.57
N GLU A 94 -13.64 -6.02 3.62
CA GLU A 94 -13.77 -5.09 4.74
C GLU A 94 -13.45 -3.66 4.29
N ILE A 95 -12.36 -3.47 3.55
CA ILE A 95 -12.00 -2.18 2.94
C ILE A 95 -13.10 -1.69 1.99
N ASP A 96 -13.64 -2.54 1.12
CA ASP A 96 -14.73 -2.15 0.20
C ASP A 96 -16.01 -1.77 0.94
N SER A 97 -16.33 -2.46 2.03
CA SER A 97 -17.48 -2.15 2.88
C SER A 97 -17.28 -0.82 3.60
N TRP A 98 -16.10 -0.59 4.16
CA TRP A 98 -15.69 0.68 4.75
C TRP A 98 -15.73 1.82 3.74
N ILE A 99 -15.24 1.61 2.52
CA ILE A 99 -15.27 2.57 1.42
C ILE A 99 -16.71 3.00 1.10
N ARG A 100 -17.66 2.05 1.01
CA ARG A 100 -19.07 2.34 0.72
C ARG A 100 -19.72 3.13 1.85
N LEU A 101 -19.55 2.69 3.10
CA LEU A 101 -20.12 3.35 4.28
C LEU A 101 -19.64 4.79 4.40
N THR A 102 -18.36 4.99 4.17
CA THR A 102 -17.75 6.31 4.28
C THR A 102 -18.11 7.23 3.12
N ARG A 103 -18.43 6.71 1.95
CA ARG A 103 -18.93 7.54 0.85
C ARG A 103 -20.23 8.25 1.24
N VAL A 104 -21.13 7.54 1.93
CA VAL A 104 -22.39 8.09 2.44
C VAL A 104 -22.12 9.11 3.56
N LEU A 105 -21.33 8.71 4.55
CA LEU A 105 -20.96 9.60 5.67
C LEU A 105 -20.27 10.88 5.21
N THR A 106 -19.37 10.78 4.23
CA THR A 106 -18.68 11.94 3.64
C THR A 106 -19.67 12.96 3.07
N HIS A 107 -20.69 12.49 2.36
CA HIS A 107 -21.70 13.35 1.75
C HIS A 107 -22.51 14.07 2.83
N GLU A 108 -22.94 13.38 3.87
CA GLU A 108 -23.72 13.93 4.98
C GLU A 108 -22.89 14.94 5.83
N ILE A 109 -21.62 14.61 6.09
CA ILE A 109 -20.71 15.51 6.81
C ILE A 109 -20.48 16.80 6.02
N MET A 110 -20.22 16.71 4.71
CA MET A 110 -20.02 17.87 3.86
C MET A 110 -21.28 18.77 3.82
N ASN A 111 -22.45 18.16 3.68
CA ASN A 111 -23.72 18.88 3.66
C ASN A 111 -24.02 19.60 4.97
N SER A 112 -23.56 19.07 6.10
CA SER A 112 -23.76 19.66 7.42
C SER A 112 -22.75 20.75 7.76
N LEU A 113 -21.49 20.59 7.34
CA LEU A 113 -20.39 21.48 7.70
C LEU A 113 -20.23 22.68 6.77
N THR A 114 -20.51 22.52 5.48
CA THR A 114 -20.38 23.62 4.52
C THR A 114 -21.23 24.81 4.89
N PRO A 115 -22.52 24.69 5.31
CA PRO A 115 -23.30 25.81 5.80
C PRO A 115 -22.75 26.46 7.07
N VAL A 116 -22.23 25.65 8.01
CA VAL A 116 -21.67 26.16 9.29
C VAL A 116 -20.41 27.00 9.04
N THR A 117 -19.51 26.53 8.20
CA THR A 117 -18.28 27.27 7.84
C THR A 117 -18.60 28.52 7.05
N SER A 118 -19.55 28.48 6.11
CA SER A 118 -19.99 29.64 5.32
C SER A 118 -20.69 30.71 6.18
N LEU A 119 -21.52 30.27 7.13
CA LEU A 119 -22.18 31.21 8.09
C LEU A 119 -21.16 31.87 9.01
N SER A 120 -20.18 31.10 9.55
CA SER A 120 -19.14 31.67 10.40
C SER A 120 -18.28 32.71 9.66
N GLU A 121 -17.92 32.41 8.40
CA GLU A 121 -17.20 33.34 7.53
C GLU A 121 -17.99 34.61 7.23
N THR A 122 -19.29 34.46 6.96
CA THR A 122 -20.19 35.59 6.72
C THR A 122 -20.32 36.47 7.96
N LEU A 123 -20.50 35.87 9.14
CA LEU A 123 -20.63 36.59 10.41
C LEU A 123 -19.32 37.32 10.79
N LEU A 124 -18.15 36.75 10.49
CA LEU A 124 -16.86 37.41 10.68
C LEU A 124 -16.67 38.63 9.78
N ALA A 125 -17.31 38.65 8.61
CA ALA A 125 -17.24 39.75 7.64
C ALA A 125 -18.24 40.89 7.91
N LEU A 126 -19.20 40.71 8.82
CA LEU A 126 -20.21 41.75 9.14
C LEU A 126 -19.63 42.86 10.02
N PRO A 127 -19.98 44.16 9.76
CA PRO A 127 -19.69 45.25 10.66
C PRO A 127 -20.42 45.02 11.98
N GLY A 128 -19.72 44.99 13.11
CA GLY A 128 -20.29 44.75 14.45
C GLY A 128 -19.76 43.51 15.16
N ALA A 129 -18.88 42.71 14.54
CA ALA A 129 -18.13 41.66 15.19
C ALA A 129 -16.97 42.21 16.06
N GLU A 130 -17.20 43.37 16.73
CA GLU A 130 -16.18 44.04 17.54
C GLU A 130 -15.99 43.39 18.93
N ASN A 131 -16.85 42.43 19.29
CA ASN A 131 -16.66 41.67 20.50
C ASN A 131 -15.60 40.58 20.24
N GLU A 132 -14.42 40.73 20.83
CA GLU A 132 -13.26 39.84 20.66
C GLU A 132 -13.57 38.39 21.00
N GLU A 133 -14.43 38.12 22.00
CA GLU A 133 -14.86 36.76 22.37
C GLU A 133 -15.73 36.14 21.26
N MET A 134 -16.63 36.91 20.66
CA MET A 134 -17.47 36.43 19.55
C MET A 134 -16.63 36.16 18.32
N LYS A 135 -15.67 37.01 17.99
CA LYS A 135 -14.75 36.85 16.89
C LYS A 135 -13.92 35.60 17.06
N GLN A 136 -13.30 35.37 18.23
CA GLN A 136 -12.54 34.15 18.54
C GLN A 136 -13.41 32.90 18.46
N GLY A 137 -14.67 32.97 18.93
CA GLY A 137 -15.62 31.87 18.79
C GLY A 137 -15.92 31.51 17.34
N LEU A 138 -16.19 32.54 16.50
CA LEU A 138 -16.44 32.33 15.07
C LEU A 138 -15.20 31.84 14.31
N GLU A 139 -14.00 32.35 14.62
CA GLU A 139 -12.75 31.88 14.07
C GLU A 139 -12.48 30.41 14.42
N THR A 140 -12.80 30.02 15.66
CA THR A 140 -12.69 28.60 16.09
C THR A 140 -13.67 27.71 15.33
N ILE A 141 -14.92 28.13 15.16
CA ILE A 141 -15.92 27.39 14.38
C ILE A 141 -15.49 27.29 12.93
N HIS A 142 -15.02 28.38 12.32
CA HIS A 142 -14.56 28.40 10.94
C HIS A 142 -13.33 27.45 10.72
N SER A 143 -12.31 27.58 11.56
CA SER A 143 -11.08 26.78 11.46
C SER A 143 -11.35 25.29 11.69
N THR A 144 -12.16 24.95 12.69
CA THR A 144 -12.55 23.57 12.98
C THR A 144 -13.38 22.96 11.84
N GLY A 145 -14.37 23.71 11.33
CA GLY A 145 -15.18 23.29 10.19
C GLY A 145 -14.35 23.07 8.93
N LYS A 146 -13.43 24.01 8.64
CA LYS A 146 -12.49 23.89 7.51
C LYS A 146 -11.54 22.71 7.65
N GLY A 147 -11.06 22.46 8.87
CA GLY A 147 -10.26 21.26 9.19
C GLY A 147 -11.01 19.97 8.91
N LEU A 148 -12.29 19.90 9.32
CA LEU A 148 -13.14 18.73 9.11
C LEU A 148 -13.50 18.53 7.63
N ILE A 149 -13.76 19.61 6.89
CA ILE A 149 -13.96 19.57 5.43
C ILE A 149 -12.71 19.00 4.73
N ASN A 150 -11.53 19.48 5.10
CA ASN A 150 -10.25 18.99 4.54
C ASN A 150 -10.01 17.50 4.86
N PHE A 151 -10.35 17.07 6.08
CA PHE A 151 -10.31 15.67 6.47
C PHE A 151 -11.22 14.80 5.59
N VAL A 152 -12.48 15.20 5.43
CA VAL A 152 -13.46 14.50 4.61
C VAL A 152 -13.07 14.47 3.14
N MET A 153 -12.54 15.57 2.59
CA MET A 153 -12.04 15.61 1.21
C MET A 153 -10.83 14.70 1.00
N SER A 154 -9.96 14.63 1.99
CA SER A 154 -8.81 13.74 1.99
C SER A 154 -9.25 12.28 2.03
N TYR A 155 -10.24 11.96 2.84
CA TYR A 155 -10.84 10.63 2.90
C TYR A 155 -11.52 10.24 1.57
N ARG A 156 -12.24 11.18 0.94
CA ARG A 156 -12.85 10.96 -0.38
C ARG A 156 -11.84 10.60 -1.45
N LYS A 157 -10.61 11.18 -1.40
CA LYS A 157 -9.52 10.82 -2.33
C LYS A 157 -9.09 9.35 -2.17
N LEU A 158 -9.09 8.83 -0.95
CA LEU A 158 -8.76 7.42 -0.67
C LEU A 158 -9.84 6.46 -1.23
N THR A 159 -11.12 6.86 -1.14
CA THR A 159 -12.27 6.00 -1.49
C THR A 159 -12.72 6.11 -2.96
N ARG A 160 -12.24 7.09 -3.72
CA ARG A 160 -12.60 7.37 -5.11
C ARG A 160 -11.40 7.32 -6.05
N LEU A 161 -10.65 6.22 -5.99
CA LEU A 161 -9.68 6.00 -7.05
C LEU A 161 -10.43 5.67 -8.35
N PRO A 162 -10.06 6.32 -9.47
CA PRO A 162 -10.60 5.96 -10.79
C PRO A 162 -10.16 4.52 -11.13
N SER A 163 -10.92 3.86 -11.98
CA SER A 163 -10.48 2.61 -12.58
C SER A 163 -9.18 2.86 -13.35
N PRO A 164 -8.12 2.07 -13.11
CA PRO A 164 -6.86 2.25 -13.83
C PRO A 164 -7.04 2.09 -15.34
N GLU A 165 -6.39 2.94 -16.11
CA GLU A 165 -6.27 2.85 -17.58
C GLU A 165 -4.81 2.49 -17.94
N PRO A 166 -4.42 1.20 -17.88
CA PRO A 166 -3.03 0.80 -18.03
C PRO A 166 -2.52 1.03 -19.46
N SER A 167 -1.30 1.53 -19.57
CA SER A 167 -0.56 1.71 -20.79
C SER A 167 0.92 1.35 -20.60
N LEU A 168 1.63 1.11 -21.69
CA LEU A 168 3.08 0.88 -21.64
C LEU A 168 3.80 2.22 -21.61
N PHE A 169 4.72 2.40 -20.67
CA PHE A 169 5.58 3.57 -20.62
C PHE A 169 7.01 3.22 -20.22
N TYR A 170 7.98 3.99 -20.73
CA TYR A 170 9.39 3.87 -20.38
C TYR A 170 9.66 4.49 -19.01
N VAL A 171 10.33 3.73 -18.13
CA VAL A 171 10.55 4.12 -16.73
C VAL A 171 11.47 5.33 -16.63
N ARG A 172 12.58 5.37 -17.37
CA ARG A 172 13.56 6.46 -17.27
C ARG A 172 12.99 7.84 -17.63
N PRO A 173 12.36 8.04 -18.81
CA PRO A 173 11.73 9.32 -19.15
C PRO A 173 10.63 9.72 -18.16
N PHE A 174 9.89 8.74 -17.65
CA PHE A 174 8.89 8.96 -16.61
C PHE A 174 9.53 9.53 -15.32
N LEU A 175 10.59 8.90 -14.79
CA LEU A 175 11.27 9.36 -13.58
C LEU A 175 11.90 10.75 -13.76
N GLU A 176 12.50 11.03 -14.90
CA GLU A 176 13.04 12.36 -15.24
C GLU A 176 11.97 13.45 -15.21
N ARG A 177 10.77 13.13 -15.74
CA ARG A 177 9.61 14.02 -15.67
C ARG A 177 9.14 14.24 -14.22
N MET A 178 9.13 13.20 -13.39
CA MET A 178 8.72 13.31 -11.98
C MET A 178 9.70 14.15 -11.16
N ILE A 179 11.00 14.04 -11.42
CA ILE A 179 12.01 14.90 -10.78
C ILE A 179 11.78 16.37 -11.13
N ARG A 180 11.64 16.69 -12.44
CA ARG A 180 11.36 18.07 -12.87
C ARG A 180 10.08 18.63 -12.23
N LEU A 181 9.03 17.81 -12.17
CA LEU A 181 7.78 18.21 -11.54
C LEU A 181 7.94 18.48 -10.04
N ALA A 182 8.65 17.62 -9.32
CA ALA A 182 8.91 17.77 -7.88
C ALA A 182 9.73 19.04 -7.59
N GLN A 183 10.76 19.32 -8.38
CA GLN A 183 11.59 20.54 -8.26
C GLN A 183 10.78 21.81 -8.50
N HIS A 184 9.84 21.78 -9.46
CA HIS A 184 8.99 22.92 -9.77
C HIS A 184 7.94 23.16 -8.68
N GLN A 185 7.31 22.10 -8.17
CA GLN A 185 6.26 22.21 -7.15
C GLN A 185 6.79 22.52 -5.74
N HIS A 186 8.00 22.05 -5.46
CA HIS A 186 8.66 22.21 -4.16
C HIS A 186 10.10 22.71 -4.39
N PRO A 187 10.32 24.01 -4.61
CA PRO A 187 11.67 24.56 -4.73
C PRO A 187 12.48 24.24 -3.47
N CYS A 188 13.52 23.43 -3.63
CA CYS A 188 14.36 22.93 -2.54
C CYS A 188 15.85 23.02 -2.94
N PRO A 189 16.45 24.21 -2.90
CA PRO A 189 17.83 24.41 -3.37
C PRO A 189 18.89 23.63 -2.57
N ASN A 190 18.54 23.23 -1.35
CA ASN A 190 19.38 22.41 -0.46
C ASN A 190 19.28 20.90 -0.72
N ILE A 191 18.42 20.45 -1.67
CA ILE A 191 18.17 19.03 -1.93
C ILE A 191 18.55 18.70 -3.37
N THR A 192 19.45 17.73 -3.54
CA THR A 192 19.81 17.17 -4.84
C THR A 192 18.93 15.97 -5.16
N LEU A 193 18.19 16.05 -6.29
CA LEU A 193 17.41 14.93 -6.82
C LEU A 193 18.16 14.33 -8.02
N SER A 194 18.39 13.02 -8.01
CA SER A 194 19.13 12.35 -9.09
C SER A 194 18.62 10.92 -9.34
N ILE A 195 18.80 10.46 -10.59
CA ILE A 195 18.63 9.07 -10.98
C ILE A 195 20.01 8.43 -10.94
N LEU A 196 20.21 7.45 -10.03
CA LEU A 196 21.47 6.73 -9.91
C LEU A 196 21.58 5.60 -10.94
N GLU A 197 20.46 4.92 -11.18
CA GLU A 197 20.38 3.79 -12.09
C GLU A 197 18.97 3.72 -12.68
N ALA A 198 18.86 3.72 -13.99
CA ALA A 198 17.64 3.40 -14.71
C ALA A 198 18.04 3.00 -16.14
N ARG A 199 17.83 1.73 -16.49
CA ARG A 199 18.06 1.26 -17.86
C ARG A 199 17.04 1.91 -18.80
N GLU A 200 17.46 2.23 -20.01
CA GLU A 200 16.58 2.90 -20.98
C GLU A 200 15.47 2.01 -21.54
N ASP A 201 15.69 0.71 -21.51
CA ASP A 201 14.78 -0.32 -22.04
C ASP A 201 13.72 -0.81 -21.03
N LEU A 202 13.72 -0.30 -19.78
CA LEU A 202 12.72 -0.68 -18.79
C LEU A 202 11.35 -0.09 -19.14
N ILE A 203 10.35 -0.97 -19.29
CA ILE A 203 8.97 -0.63 -19.63
C ILE A 203 8.03 -1.20 -18.57
N VAL A 204 7.12 -0.38 -18.06
CA VAL A 204 6.06 -0.78 -17.12
C VAL A 204 4.71 -0.72 -17.83
N PHE A 205 3.83 -1.69 -17.55
CA PHE A 205 2.43 -1.69 -17.95
C PHE A 205 1.56 -1.32 -16.76
N ALA A 206 1.17 -0.05 -16.66
CA ALA A 206 0.33 0.48 -15.59
C ALA A 206 -0.33 1.80 -16.04
N ASP A 207 -1.25 2.31 -15.22
CA ASP A 207 -1.76 3.68 -15.41
C ASP A 207 -0.69 4.69 -15.01
N GLU A 208 -0.10 5.35 -16.00
CA GLU A 208 1.00 6.28 -15.82
C GLU A 208 0.64 7.46 -14.89
N ASN A 209 -0.61 7.94 -14.92
CA ASN A 209 -1.07 9.04 -14.08
C ASN A 209 -1.18 8.62 -12.62
N LEU A 210 -1.70 7.42 -12.36
CA LEU A 210 -1.78 6.88 -11.02
C LEU A 210 -0.39 6.60 -10.43
N ILE A 211 0.53 6.06 -11.23
CA ILE A 211 1.93 5.85 -10.81
C ILE A 211 2.64 7.19 -10.59
N ALA A 212 2.37 8.21 -11.43
CA ALA A 212 2.88 9.57 -11.21
C ALA A 212 2.40 10.15 -9.87
N GLN A 213 1.16 9.90 -9.48
CA GLN A 213 0.64 10.30 -8.17
C GLN A 213 1.40 9.62 -7.02
N VAL A 214 1.70 8.33 -7.14
CA VAL A 214 2.51 7.58 -6.16
C VAL A 214 3.90 8.20 -6.03
N VAL A 215 4.62 8.34 -7.15
CA VAL A 215 5.99 8.87 -7.15
C VAL A 215 6.04 10.31 -6.63
N THR A 216 5.11 11.17 -7.06
CA THR A 216 5.01 12.55 -6.56
C THR A 216 4.78 12.60 -5.05
N ASN A 217 3.92 11.74 -4.52
CA ASN A 217 3.69 11.64 -3.08
C ASN A 217 4.95 11.20 -2.32
N LEU A 218 5.69 10.23 -2.83
CA LEU A 218 6.93 9.76 -2.21
C LEU A 218 8.03 10.82 -2.26
N LEU A 219 8.19 11.52 -3.40
CA LEU A 219 9.14 12.62 -3.54
C LEU A 219 8.81 13.78 -2.59
N LYS A 220 7.53 14.17 -2.50
CA LYS A 220 7.06 15.17 -1.53
C LYS A 220 7.37 14.76 -0.10
N ASN A 221 7.12 13.49 0.26
CA ASN A 221 7.43 12.98 1.59
C ASN A 221 8.93 13.02 1.90
N ALA A 222 9.77 12.68 0.92
CA ALA A 222 11.22 12.75 1.01
C ALA A 222 11.73 14.18 1.20
N ILE A 223 11.25 15.13 0.38
CA ILE A 223 11.57 16.56 0.48
C ILE A 223 11.19 17.09 1.88
N GLN A 224 9.97 16.78 2.32
CA GLN A 224 9.50 17.22 3.64
C GLN A 224 10.29 16.59 4.80
N ALA A 225 10.74 15.34 4.65
CA ALA A 225 11.55 14.67 5.69
C ALA A 225 12.94 15.29 5.81
N ILE A 226 13.54 15.71 4.70
CA ILE A 226 14.83 16.41 4.68
C ILE A 226 14.68 17.85 5.22
N GLY A 227 13.61 18.54 4.82
CA GLY A 227 13.34 19.92 5.23
C GLY A 227 14.49 20.86 4.84
N ASN A 228 14.95 21.64 5.81
CA ASN A 228 16.04 22.61 5.61
C ASN A 228 17.44 22.04 5.90
N ALA A 229 17.58 20.73 6.09
CA ALA A 229 18.88 20.12 6.35
C ALA A 229 19.84 20.40 5.17
N PRO A 230 21.11 20.75 5.42
CA PRO A 230 22.10 20.89 4.37
C PRO A 230 22.38 19.53 3.73
N ASP A 231 22.81 19.54 2.47
CA ASP A 231 23.20 18.33 1.72
C ASP A 231 22.10 17.25 1.60
N GLY A 232 20.85 17.70 1.48
CA GLY A 232 19.73 16.83 1.20
C GLY A 232 19.91 16.05 -0.10
N LYS A 233 19.64 14.73 -0.08
CA LYS A 233 19.75 13.88 -1.26
C LYS A 233 18.53 13.00 -1.39
N ILE A 234 17.93 12.99 -2.59
CA ILE A 234 16.89 12.07 -2.99
C ILE A 234 17.39 11.34 -4.24
N THR A 235 17.45 10.03 -4.18
CA THR A 235 17.95 9.20 -5.27
C THR A 235 16.89 8.21 -5.73
N LEU A 236 16.79 8.08 -7.05
CA LEU A 236 15.88 7.12 -7.69
C LEU A 236 16.72 6.06 -8.38
N LYS A 237 16.29 4.79 -8.25
CA LYS A 237 16.84 3.67 -9.00
C LYS A 237 15.71 2.90 -9.64
N ALA A 238 15.93 2.39 -10.84
CA ALA A 238 14.99 1.50 -11.51
C ALA A 238 15.74 0.35 -12.17
N TYR A 239 15.38 -0.87 -11.85
CA TYR A 239 16.03 -2.07 -12.36
C TYR A 239 15.04 -3.25 -12.42
N CYS A 240 15.41 -4.26 -13.21
CA CYS A 240 14.73 -5.54 -13.22
C CYS A 240 15.42 -6.48 -12.24
N ASP A 241 14.68 -7.08 -11.33
CA ASP A 241 15.22 -8.04 -10.37
C ASP A 241 15.36 -9.44 -10.99
N PRO A 242 16.03 -10.39 -10.32
CA PRO A 242 16.21 -11.76 -10.82
C PRO A 242 14.90 -12.53 -11.04
N GLN A 243 13.78 -12.04 -10.50
CA GLN A 243 12.44 -12.61 -10.69
C GLN A 243 11.67 -11.95 -11.84
N GLU A 244 12.36 -11.15 -12.67
CA GLU A 244 11.80 -10.39 -13.79
C GLU A 244 10.80 -9.29 -13.38
N SER A 245 10.75 -8.91 -12.10
CA SER A 245 9.93 -7.81 -11.62
C SER A 245 10.67 -6.48 -11.75
N ILE A 246 9.98 -5.44 -12.20
CA ILE A 246 10.57 -4.09 -12.25
C ILE A 246 10.45 -3.44 -10.89
N ARG A 247 11.58 -2.95 -10.38
CA ARG A 247 11.67 -2.25 -9.10
C ARG A 247 12.05 -0.80 -9.32
N ILE A 248 11.29 0.10 -8.66
CA ILE A 248 11.63 1.52 -8.58
C ILE A 248 11.85 1.84 -7.10
N GLU A 249 13.06 2.24 -6.76
CA GLU A 249 13.46 2.66 -5.42
C GLU A 249 13.53 4.18 -5.35
N ILE A 250 12.95 4.76 -4.29
CA ILE A 250 13.04 6.18 -3.96
C ILE A 250 13.64 6.26 -2.57
N ALA A 251 14.88 6.76 -2.51
CA ALA A 251 15.65 6.85 -1.28
C ALA A 251 15.93 8.31 -0.91
N ASN A 252 15.88 8.64 0.37
CA ASN A 252 16.26 9.95 0.89
C ASN A 252 17.14 9.85 2.14
N ASN A 253 18.03 10.81 2.34
CA ASN A 253 18.92 10.90 3.50
C ASN A 253 18.34 11.74 4.66
N GLY A 254 17.06 12.01 4.67
CA GLY A 254 16.37 12.62 5.82
C GLY A 254 16.31 11.69 7.03
N PRO A 255 15.74 12.14 8.15
CA PRO A 255 15.54 11.31 9.33
C PRO A 255 14.89 9.98 9.01
N ALA A 256 15.41 8.91 9.62
CA ALA A 256 14.84 7.57 9.45
C ALA A 256 13.45 7.49 10.08
N ILE A 257 12.58 6.69 9.48
CA ILE A 257 11.27 6.38 10.06
C ILE A 257 11.50 5.46 11.27
N PRO A 258 11.02 5.84 12.47
CA PRO A 258 11.18 5.01 13.66
C PRO A 258 10.55 3.63 13.48
N PRO A 259 11.12 2.55 14.05
CA PRO A 259 10.58 1.20 13.93
C PRO A 259 9.11 1.10 14.36
N ASP A 260 8.72 1.80 15.42
CA ASP A 260 7.34 1.83 15.94
C ASP A 260 6.37 2.47 14.96
N ALA A 261 6.83 3.43 14.16
CA ALA A 261 6.03 4.08 13.13
C ALA A 261 6.01 3.28 11.81
N ALA A 262 7.09 2.53 11.50
CA ALA A 262 7.25 1.82 10.23
C ALA A 262 6.09 0.85 9.93
N GLY A 263 5.53 0.21 10.95
CA GLY A 263 4.35 -0.66 10.82
C GLY A 263 3.04 0.10 10.53
N GLN A 264 3.00 1.41 10.85
CA GLN A 264 1.78 2.22 10.79
C GLN A 264 1.75 3.25 9.66
N ILE A 265 2.88 3.50 8.97
CA ILE A 265 2.95 4.56 7.93
C ILE A 265 1.99 4.36 6.76
N PHE A 266 1.53 3.13 6.53
CA PHE A 266 0.54 2.79 5.50
C PHE A 266 -0.90 2.76 6.03
N VAL A 267 -1.11 2.94 7.34
CA VAL A 267 -2.45 3.05 7.94
C VAL A 267 -3.03 4.42 7.56
N PRO A 268 -4.25 4.49 7.02
CA PRO A 268 -4.89 5.76 6.71
C PRO A 268 -4.95 6.69 7.94
N PHE A 269 -4.69 7.99 7.73
CA PHE A 269 -4.66 9.05 8.75
C PHE A 269 -3.51 8.98 9.74
N PHE A 270 -2.65 7.98 9.69
CA PHE A 270 -1.43 7.99 10.48
C PHE A 270 -0.45 9.02 9.93
N THR A 271 -0.05 9.97 10.77
CA THR A 271 0.91 11.01 10.43
C THR A 271 1.69 11.45 11.67
N THR A 272 2.96 11.73 11.47
CA THR A 272 3.84 12.36 12.47
C THR A 272 4.03 13.86 12.20
N LYS A 273 3.34 14.40 11.16
CA LYS A 273 3.46 15.79 10.72
C LYS A 273 2.22 16.58 11.15
N GLU A 274 2.39 17.80 11.65
CA GLU A 274 1.29 18.68 12.09
C GLU A 274 0.30 19.00 10.96
N GLU A 275 0.77 19.23 9.73
CA GLU A 275 -0.08 19.54 8.57
C GLU A 275 -0.31 18.34 7.65
N GLY A 276 0.04 17.14 8.07
CA GLY A 276 -0.08 15.92 7.26
C GLY A 276 -1.48 15.32 7.32
N SER A 277 -2.12 15.05 6.19
CA SER A 277 -3.40 14.32 6.14
C SER A 277 -3.28 12.83 6.53
N GLY A 278 -2.08 12.26 6.55
CA GLY A 278 -1.84 10.84 6.82
C GLY A 278 -2.38 9.87 5.75
N ILE A 279 -2.79 10.38 4.57
CA ILE A 279 -3.43 9.57 3.53
C ILE A 279 -2.48 9.22 2.38
N GLY A 280 -1.45 10.01 2.19
CA GLY A 280 -0.59 9.87 1.00
C GLY A 280 -0.02 8.47 0.80
N LEU A 281 0.57 7.87 1.84
CA LEU A 281 1.19 6.54 1.74
C LEU A 281 0.15 5.41 1.63
N SER A 282 -0.97 5.50 2.35
CA SER A 282 -2.06 4.52 2.24
C SER A 282 -2.70 4.55 0.84
N LEU A 283 -2.90 5.74 0.27
CA LEU A 283 -3.37 5.93 -1.11
C LEU A 283 -2.35 5.36 -2.12
N SER A 284 -1.06 5.67 -1.92
CA SER A 284 0.00 5.12 -2.78
C SER A 284 0.04 3.59 -2.77
N LYS A 285 -0.11 2.98 -1.59
CA LYS A 285 -0.20 1.51 -1.46
C LYS A 285 -1.40 0.93 -2.19
N GLN A 286 -2.56 1.61 -2.11
CA GLN A 286 -3.78 1.19 -2.80
C GLN A 286 -3.64 1.32 -4.32
N ILE A 287 -3.06 2.42 -4.84
CA ILE A 287 -2.78 2.58 -6.28
C ILE A 287 -1.86 1.46 -6.78
N MET A 288 -0.75 1.19 -6.08
CA MET A 288 0.15 0.11 -6.47
C MET A 288 -0.57 -1.25 -6.50
N ARG A 289 -1.43 -1.54 -5.53
CA ARG A 289 -2.24 -2.76 -5.52
C ARG A 289 -3.18 -2.85 -6.72
N LEU A 290 -3.89 -1.77 -7.07
CA LEU A 290 -4.76 -1.71 -8.25
C LEU A 290 -4.00 -1.88 -9.56
N SER A 291 -2.72 -1.51 -9.58
CA SER A 291 -1.80 -1.69 -10.71
C SER A 291 -1.10 -3.07 -10.72
N GLY A 292 -1.53 -4.01 -9.88
CA GLY A 292 -0.92 -5.35 -9.79
C GLY A 292 0.46 -5.39 -9.11
N GLY A 293 0.91 -4.25 -8.55
CA GLY A 293 2.22 -4.11 -7.90
C GLY A 293 2.13 -3.99 -6.38
N THR A 294 3.28 -3.71 -5.76
CA THR A 294 3.37 -3.48 -4.31
C THR A 294 4.20 -2.24 -3.99
N LEU A 295 3.91 -1.62 -2.83
CA LEU A 295 4.70 -0.55 -2.24
C LEU A 295 5.14 -0.97 -0.85
N THR A 296 6.45 -0.95 -0.61
CA THR A 296 7.05 -1.34 0.67
C THR A 296 8.08 -0.31 1.12
N LEU A 297 8.31 -0.26 2.44
CA LEU A 297 9.44 0.43 3.06
C LEU A 297 10.53 -0.61 3.33
N LEU A 298 11.76 -0.37 2.88
CA LEU A 298 12.86 -1.26 3.24
C LEU A 298 13.17 -1.16 4.74
N PRO A 299 13.41 -2.30 5.40
CA PRO A 299 13.74 -2.32 6.81
C PRO A 299 15.00 -1.50 7.09
N TYR A 300 14.95 -0.72 8.16
CA TYR A 300 16.10 -0.01 8.68
C TYR A 300 17.14 -0.99 9.21
N LYS A 301 18.36 -0.96 8.68
CA LYS A 301 19.43 -1.90 9.08
C LYS A 301 20.50 -1.26 9.97
N GLU A 302 20.84 0.03 9.76
CA GLU A 302 21.93 0.71 10.48
C GLU A 302 21.69 2.22 10.65
N LYS A 303 22.21 2.83 11.73
CA LYS A 303 22.16 4.29 11.95
C LYS A 303 22.82 5.03 10.78
N GLY A 304 22.08 5.96 10.17
CA GLY A 304 22.54 6.75 9.01
C GLY A 304 22.13 6.17 7.66
N GLN A 305 21.39 5.07 7.63
CA GLN A 305 20.86 4.53 6.38
C GLN A 305 19.70 5.39 5.86
N ALA A 306 19.65 5.59 4.54
CA ALA A 306 18.56 6.29 3.86
C ALA A 306 17.20 5.58 4.07
N THR A 307 16.13 6.37 4.18
CA THR A 307 14.76 5.85 4.08
C THR A 307 14.49 5.49 2.62
N VAL A 308 14.12 4.23 2.36
CA VAL A 308 13.91 3.72 0.98
C VAL A 308 12.52 3.13 0.83
N PHE A 309 11.74 3.72 -0.07
CA PHE A 309 10.49 3.13 -0.55
C PHE A 309 10.73 2.38 -1.85
N VAL A 310 10.11 1.22 -2.00
CA VAL A 310 10.23 0.36 -3.18
C VAL A 310 8.86 0.09 -3.77
N LEU A 311 8.72 0.44 -5.05
CA LEU A 311 7.60 0.04 -5.90
C LEU A 311 8.02 -1.20 -6.67
N VAL A 312 7.20 -2.22 -6.70
CA VAL A 312 7.44 -3.46 -7.46
C VAL A 312 6.29 -3.66 -8.44
N PHE A 313 6.64 -3.91 -9.69
CA PHE A 313 5.71 -4.27 -10.78
C PHE A 313 6.06 -5.68 -11.25
N ASN A 314 5.07 -6.56 -11.27
CA ASN A 314 5.20 -7.96 -11.67
C ASN A 314 4.82 -8.16 -13.14
#